data_63907602dc757851eb6f218f307129bf
#
_entry.id   63907602dc757851eb6f218f307129bf
#
_cell.length_a   1.000
_cell.length_b   1.000
_cell.length_c   1.000
_cell.angle_alpha   90.00
_cell.angle_beta   90.00
_cell.angle_gamma   90.00
#
_symmetry.space_group_name_H-M   'P 1'
#
loop_
_entity.id
_entity.type
_entity.pdbx_description
1 polymer ?
#
loop_
_entity_poly.entity_id
_entity_poly.type
_entity_poly.pdbx_seq_one_letter_code
_entity_poly.pdbx_strand_id
1 'polypeptide(L)'
;MTEKNIVILRIETGNPSGVVRYIQMLTEGMRHINGIKVHIICLNTSLIFPELEVMEDRIIANIPYPSKSKPLRNEIYWLTKYFNVVSDLISPYFKNRKQLIWHVQELLLFKLADILKSSLGGYTLTHLHIIPWKLSLEYNESQFRKQYSQWLNNTFNLINDNQLEKIAYPLSDRIICVSYSAMKHIVSAYGIHPDKISVIYNGMDNTGITLQERKHGIPEILFVGRISREKGVICLLNALNKVFNRGYFCKLKLVGQCTGYMSTHIHKAYKQLNIEILGAVSFNELKELYSANTIGVIPSLHEQCSYVAIEMSMFGMPMIVSDVDALSEMFEDEVNALRIPLVFDEDFGLELDEEKLADAIIRLIDDEALRLKLSTNAIKNYQERFTLTKMIDNTINVYEQLIEQDNA
;
A
#
# COMPACT_ATOMS: atom_id res chain seq x y z
N MET A 1 -4.59 -32.38 -10.47
CA MET A 1 -5.20 -31.11 -10.06
C MET A 1 -5.33 -30.24 -11.29
N THR A 2 -6.51 -29.65 -11.51
CA THR A 2 -6.69 -28.68 -12.59
C THR A 2 -5.86 -27.43 -12.32
N GLU A 3 -5.14 -26.95 -13.34
CA GLU A 3 -4.23 -25.84 -13.23
C GLU A 3 -4.99 -24.51 -13.13
N LYS A 4 -4.65 -23.71 -12.10
CA LYS A 4 -5.20 -22.36 -11.87
C LYS A 4 -4.36 -21.32 -12.62
N ASN A 5 -4.99 -20.47 -13.42
CA ASN A 5 -4.32 -19.42 -14.18
C ASN A 5 -4.68 -18.04 -13.59
N ILE A 6 -3.75 -17.46 -12.86
CA ILE A 6 -3.89 -16.18 -12.20
C ILE A 6 -3.31 -15.10 -13.11
N VAL A 7 -4.16 -14.18 -13.55
CA VAL A 7 -3.76 -13.09 -14.45
C VAL A 7 -3.77 -11.78 -13.69
N ILE A 8 -2.59 -11.29 -13.32
CA ILE A 8 -2.41 -10.02 -12.62
C ILE A 8 -2.51 -8.89 -13.64
N LEU A 9 -3.50 -8.02 -13.46
CA LEU A 9 -3.70 -6.82 -14.27
C LEU A 9 -3.16 -5.62 -13.49
N ARG A 10 -2.16 -4.90 -14.06
CA ARG A 10 -1.51 -3.77 -13.41
C ARG A 10 -1.17 -2.63 -14.37
N ILE A 11 -0.94 -1.45 -13.79
CA ILE A 11 -0.40 -0.29 -14.49
C ILE A 11 1.02 0.01 -13.98
N GLU A 12 1.96 0.19 -14.90
CA GLU A 12 3.33 0.60 -14.59
C GLU A 12 3.53 2.07 -14.96
N THR A 13 3.83 2.88 -13.96
CA THR A 13 4.04 4.33 -14.14
C THR A 13 5.52 4.74 -14.01
N GLY A 14 6.42 3.77 -13.77
CA GLY A 14 7.84 4.01 -13.53
C GLY A 14 8.17 4.49 -12.11
N ASN A 15 7.17 4.71 -11.26
CA ASN A 15 7.39 5.15 -9.89
C ASN A 15 7.30 3.97 -8.91
N PRO A 16 8.27 3.83 -7.98
CA PRO A 16 8.18 2.84 -6.91
C PRO A 16 6.92 3.10 -6.05
N SER A 17 6.14 2.05 -5.81
CA SER A 17 4.95 2.16 -4.97
C SER A 17 4.75 0.88 -4.14
N GLY A 18 3.91 0.96 -3.10
CA GLY A 18 3.53 -0.21 -2.31
C GLY A 18 2.83 -1.28 -3.14
N VAL A 19 2.08 -0.89 -4.17
CA VAL A 19 1.41 -1.81 -5.11
C VAL A 19 2.42 -2.59 -5.93
N VAL A 20 3.45 -1.92 -6.47
CA VAL A 20 4.54 -2.59 -7.20
C VAL A 20 5.22 -3.64 -6.32
N ARG A 21 5.51 -3.28 -5.08
CA ARG A 21 6.12 -4.18 -4.11
C ARG A 21 5.20 -5.37 -3.77
N TYR A 22 3.91 -5.12 -3.56
CA TYR A 22 2.93 -6.18 -3.34
C TYR A 22 2.93 -7.19 -4.50
N ILE A 23 2.86 -6.72 -5.74
CA ILE A 23 2.83 -7.58 -6.93
C ILE A 23 4.12 -8.41 -7.03
N GLN A 24 5.28 -7.80 -6.74
CA GLN A 24 6.55 -8.50 -6.71
C GLN A 24 6.53 -9.62 -5.65
N MET A 25 6.16 -9.31 -4.41
CA MET A 25 6.06 -10.31 -3.33
C MET A 25 5.06 -11.42 -3.68
N LEU A 26 3.92 -11.07 -4.26
CA LEU A 26 2.89 -12.03 -4.66
C LEU A 26 3.41 -12.97 -5.76
N THR A 27 4.03 -12.43 -6.80
CA THR A 27 4.53 -13.23 -7.93
C THR A 27 5.71 -14.11 -7.55
N GLU A 28 6.65 -13.60 -6.75
CA GLU A 28 7.78 -14.37 -6.24
C GLU A 28 7.30 -15.47 -5.30
N GLY A 29 6.40 -15.16 -4.37
CA GLY A 29 5.86 -16.14 -3.41
C GLY A 29 5.05 -17.26 -4.06
N MET A 30 4.40 -17.01 -5.19
CA MET A 30 3.60 -18.02 -5.91
C MET A 30 4.41 -18.81 -6.95
N ARG A 31 5.62 -18.39 -7.27
CA ARG A 31 6.41 -18.93 -8.41
C ARG A 31 6.64 -20.45 -8.37
N HIS A 32 6.72 -21.01 -7.18
CA HIS A 32 7.05 -22.42 -6.97
C HIS A 32 5.87 -23.26 -6.44
N ILE A 33 4.66 -22.69 -6.48
CA ILE A 33 3.48 -23.41 -5.99
C ILE A 33 2.89 -24.26 -7.12
N ASN A 34 2.88 -25.55 -6.92
CA ASN A 34 2.35 -26.51 -7.89
C ASN A 34 0.87 -26.26 -8.19
N GLY A 35 0.50 -26.27 -9.46
CA GLY A 35 -0.88 -26.10 -9.91
C GLY A 35 -1.33 -24.63 -10.01
N ILE A 36 -0.45 -23.66 -9.77
CA ILE A 36 -0.70 -22.22 -9.99
C ILE A 36 0.24 -21.69 -11.07
N LYS A 37 -0.33 -21.07 -12.10
CA LYS A 37 0.40 -20.29 -13.10
C LYS A 37 0.07 -18.82 -12.96
N VAL A 38 1.10 -17.98 -12.87
CA VAL A 38 0.94 -16.54 -12.70
C VAL A 38 1.34 -15.84 -14.00
N HIS A 39 0.40 -15.11 -14.56
CA HIS A 39 0.55 -14.28 -15.75
C HIS A 39 0.47 -12.81 -15.36
N ILE A 40 1.15 -11.93 -16.11
CA ILE A 40 1.15 -10.49 -15.86
C ILE A 40 0.76 -9.77 -17.14
N ILE A 41 -0.26 -8.94 -17.05
CA ILE A 41 -0.63 -7.98 -18.08
C ILE A 41 -0.41 -6.59 -17.50
N CYS A 42 0.60 -5.92 -18.00
CA CYS A 42 1.05 -4.62 -17.54
C CYS A 42 0.77 -3.55 -18.60
N LEU A 43 -0.06 -2.57 -18.27
CA LEU A 43 -0.20 -1.37 -19.07
C LEU A 43 0.92 -0.40 -18.70
N ASN A 44 1.88 -0.21 -19.60
CA ASN A 44 3.12 0.49 -19.33
C ASN A 44 3.17 1.84 -20.05
N THR A 45 3.32 2.92 -19.28
CA THR A 45 3.33 4.29 -19.80
C THR A 45 4.64 4.70 -20.48
N SER A 46 5.70 3.91 -20.33
CA SER A 46 7.02 4.17 -20.93
C SER A 46 7.22 3.50 -22.28
N LEU A 47 6.33 2.57 -22.67
CA LEU A 47 6.44 1.82 -23.92
C LEU A 47 5.77 2.54 -25.08
N ILE A 48 6.26 2.26 -26.29
CA ILE A 48 5.69 2.70 -27.58
C ILE A 48 5.03 1.51 -28.29
N PHE A 49 5.60 0.31 -28.16
CA PHE A 49 5.10 -0.92 -28.77
C PHE A 49 4.83 -1.99 -27.71
N PRO A 50 3.89 -2.91 -27.96
CA PRO A 50 3.66 -4.06 -27.08
C PRO A 50 4.87 -5.00 -27.06
N GLU A 51 5.19 -5.51 -25.87
CA GLU A 51 6.19 -6.53 -25.65
C GLU A 51 5.51 -7.74 -24.99
N LEU A 52 5.57 -8.90 -25.66
CA LEU A 52 4.97 -10.13 -25.18
C LEU A 52 6.04 -11.21 -25.01
N GLU A 53 6.13 -11.75 -23.81
CA GLU A 53 6.94 -12.90 -23.46
C GLU A 53 5.99 -14.06 -23.12
N VAL A 54 5.98 -15.07 -24.01
CA VAL A 54 5.10 -16.23 -23.86
C VAL A 54 5.97 -17.46 -23.58
N MET A 55 5.82 -18.00 -22.38
CA MET A 55 6.45 -19.23 -21.94
C MET A 55 5.37 -20.30 -21.72
N GLU A 56 5.78 -21.54 -21.53
CA GLU A 56 4.84 -22.65 -21.28
C GLU A 56 4.02 -22.43 -20.01
N ASP A 57 4.64 -21.92 -18.95
CA ASP A 57 4.05 -21.73 -17.63
C ASP A 57 3.55 -20.32 -17.35
N ARG A 58 3.95 -19.31 -18.14
CA ARG A 58 3.56 -17.91 -17.90
C ARG A 58 3.52 -17.07 -19.16
N ILE A 59 2.73 -15.99 -19.06
CA ILE A 59 2.64 -14.94 -20.08
C ILE A 59 2.92 -13.61 -19.38
N ILE A 60 3.84 -12.83 -19.93
CA ILE A 60 4.10 -11.46 -19.51
C ILE A 60 3.84 -10.56 -20.72
N ALA A 61 2.83 -9.72 -20.63
CA ALA A 61 2.47 -8.76 -21.66
C ALA A 61 2.65 -7.34 -21.11
N ASN A 62 3.58 -6.59 -21.67
CA ASN A 62 3.75 -5.17 -21.43
C ASN A 62 3.14 -4.41 -22.62
N ILE A 63 2.08 -3.67 -22.36
CA ILE A 63 1.28 -3.02 -23.41
C ILE A 63 1.36 -1.51 -23.22
N PRO A 64 1.66 -0.72 -24.27
CA PRO A 64 1.72 0.73 -24.18
C PRO A 64 0.43 1.31 -23.63
N TYR A 65 0.53 2.17 -22.60
CA TYR A 65 -0.61 2.89 -22.04
C TYR A 65 -0.44 4.40 -22.22
N PRO A 66 -1.32 5.07 -22.95
CA PRO A 66 -1.16 6.48 -23.31
C PRO A 66 -1.51 7.41 -22.13
N SER A 67 -0.68 7.42 -21.08
CA SER A 67 -0.92 8.21 -19.87
C SER A 67 -0.72 9.70 -20.01
N LYS A 68 0.04 10.13 -21.03
CA LYS A 68 0.44 11.53 -21.23
C LYS A 68 -0.59 12.37 -21.96
N SER A 69 -1.58 11.76 -22.59
CA SER A 69 -2.65 12.46 -23.26
C SER A 69 -3.86 12.62 -22.31
N LYS A 70 -4.07 13.82 -21.83
CA LYS A 70 -5.22 14.18 -20.96
C LYS A 70 -6.61 13.69 -21.42
N PRO A 71 -6.91 13.48 -22.72
CA PRO A 71 -8.23 13.03 -23.17
C PRO A 71 -8.63 11.64 -22.69
N LEU A 72 -7.70 10.68 -22.59
CA LEU A 72 -8.05 9.28 -22.27
C LEU A 72 -8.41 9.04 -20.81
N ARG A 73 -7.99 9.91 -19.90
CA ARG A 73 -8.33 9.78 -18.47
C ARG A 73 -9.81 10.04 -18.18
N ASN A 74 -10.50 10.75 -19.04
CA ASN A 74 -11.84 11.29 -18.78
C ASN A 74 -12.95 10.74 -19.70
N GLU A 75 -12.64 9.85 -20.65
CA GLU A 75 -13.63 9.34 -21.58
C GLU A 75 -13.74 7.82 -21.51
N ILE A 76 -14.74 7.33 -20.76
CA ILE A 76 -15.11 5.90 -20.65
C ILE A 76 -15.15 5.23 -22.04
N TYR A 77 -15.63 5.95 -23.07
CA TYR A 77 -15.71 5.45 -24.43
C TYR A 77 -14.35 5.08 -24.99
N TRP A 78 -13.36 5.99 -24.91
CA TRP A 78 -12.02 5.75 -25.41
C TRP A 78 -11.28 4.67 -24.64
N LEU A 79 -11.44 4.66 -23.33
CA LEU A 79 -10.87 3.65 -22.46
C LEU A 79 -11.44 2.25 -22.79
N THR A 80 -12.76 2.16 -23.03
CA THR A 80 -13.40 0.90 -23.43
C THR A 80 -12.89 0.43 -24.79
N LYS A 81 -12.72 1.33 -25.77
CA LYS A 81 -12.13 0.99 -27.07
C LYS A 81 -10.69 0.49 -26.94
N TYR A 82 -9.88 1.19 -26.14
CA TYR A 82 -8.52 0.78 -25.87
C TYR A 82 -8.47 -0.60 -25.19
N PHE A 83 -9.30 -0.85 -24.19
CA PHE A 83 -9.35 -2.16 -23.52
C PHE A 83 -9.86 -3.29 -24.40
N ASN A 84 -10.74 -3.02 -25.38
CA ASN A 84 -11.09 -4.01 -26.38
C ASN A 84 -9.88 -4.38 -27.25
N VAL A 85 -9.10 -3.40 -27.69
CA VAL A 85 -7.85 -3.66 -28.44
C VAL A 85 -6.86 -4.48 -27.61
N VAL A 86 -6.69 -4.15 -26.32
CA VAL A 86 -5.85 -4.93 -25.40
C VAL A 86 -6.39 -6.36 -25.28
N SER A 87 -7.70 -6.51 -25.08
CA SER A 87 -8.33 -7.82 -25.01
C SER A 87 -8.12 -8.66 -26.27
N ASP A 88 -8.31 -8.08 -27.45
CA ASP A 88 -8.09 -8.77 -28.74
C ASP A 88 -6.63 -9.21 -28.89
N LEU A 89 -5.68 -8.39 -28.43
CA LEU A 89 -4.25 -8.71 -28.49
C LEU A 89 -3.87 -9.90 -27.61
N ILE A 90 -4.43 -9.99 -26.40
CA ILE A 90 -4.01 -11.00 -25.41
C ILE A 90 -4.90 -12.25 -25.39
N SER A 91 -6.16 -12.17 -25.81
CA SER A 91 -7.12 -13.28 -25.77
C SER A 91 -6.62 -14.57 -26.42
N PRO A 92 -5.88 -14.56 -27.57
CA PRO A 92 -5.38 -15.79 -28.17
C PRO A 92 -4.51 -16.63 -27.23
N TYR A 93 -3.81 -16.02 -26.29
CA TYR A 93 -2.92 -16.70 -25.35
C TYR A 93 -3.65 -17.32 -24.15
N PHE A 94 -4.93 -16.94 -23.91
CA PHE A 94 -5.73 -17.42 -22.79
C PHE A 94 -6.92 -18.30 -23.22
N LYS A 95 -7.27 -18.35 -24.51
CA LYS A 95 -8.45 -19.04 -25.03
C LYS A 95 -8.57 -20.52 -24.60
N ASN A 96 -7.46 -21.22 -24.45
CA ASN A 96 -7.44 -22.63 -24.07
C ASN A 96 -7.07 -22.87 -22.60
N ARG A 97 -6.92 -21.80 -21.79
CA ARG A 97 -6.62 -21.90 -20.37
C ARG A 97 -7.91 -22.00 -19.57
N LYS A 98 -7.90 -22.83 -18.54
CA LYS A 98 -9.03 -23.03 -17.64
C LYS A 98 -8.77 -22.34 -16.30
N GLN A 99 -9.83 -22.19 -15.49
CA GLN A 99 -9.74 -21.61 -14.14
C GLN A 99 -8.99 -20.25 -14.13
N LEU A 100 -9.43 -19.36 -15.02
CA LEU A 100 -8.88 -18.01 -15.13
C LEU A 100 -9.37 -17.13 -13.98
N ILE A 101 -8.45 -16.44 -13.33
CA ILE A 101 -8.75 -15.40 -12.34
C ILE A 101 -8.09 -14.09 -12.80
N TRP A 102 -8.91 -13.10 -13.13
CA TRP A 102 -8.48 -11.76 -13.50
C TRP A 102 -8.29 -10.94 -12.23
N HIS A 103 -7.05 -10.91 -11.72
CA HIS A 103 -6.70 -10.24 -10.46
C HIS A 103 -6.30 -8.79 -10.73
N VAL A 104 -7.22 -7.89 -10.47
CA VAL A 104 -7.15 -6.45 -10.73
C VAL A 104 -6.42 -5.73 -9.59
N GLN A 105 -5.32 -5.05 -9.89
CA GLN A 105 -4.55 -4.31 -8.88
C GLN A 105 -4.90 -2.82 -8.82
N GLU A 106 -5.38 -2.24 -9.91
CA GLU A 106 -5.87 -0.87 -9.98
C GLU A 106 -7.30 -0.85 -10.54
N LEU A 107 -8.21 -0.15 -9.86
CA LEU A 107 -9.64 -0.13 -10.18
C LEU A 107 -9.96 0.20 -11.66
N LEU A 108 -9.12 1.03 -12.29
CA LEU A 108 -9.25 1.37 -13.70
C LEU A 108 -9.23 0.13 -14.61
N LEU A 109 -8.47 -0.90 -14.22
CA LEU A 109 -8.33 -2.14 -14.98
C LEU A 109 -9.50 -3.12 -14.78
N PHE A 110 -10.43 -2.82 -13.87
CA PHE A 110 -11.63 -3.64 -13.71
C PHE A 110 -12.41 -3.75 -15.02
N LYS A 111 -12.51 -2.67 -15.81
CA LYS A 111 -13.19 -2.70 -17.10
C LYS A 111 -12.51 -3.63 -18.10
N LEU A 112 -11.17 -3.72 -18.08
CA LEU A 112 -10.44 -4.71 -18.90
C LEU A 112 -10.74 -6.13 -18.40
N ALA A 113 -10.72 -6.36 -17.09
CA ALA A 113 -11.06 -7.65 -16.49
C ALA A 113 -12.48 -8.11 -16.86
N ASP A 114 -13.45 -7.20 -16.84
CA ASP A 114 -14.84 -7.45 -17.22
C ASP A 114 -14.98 -7.85 -18.71
N ILE A 115 -14.25 -7.18 -19.61
CA ILE A 115 -14.19 -7.52 -21.04
C ILE A 115 -13.57 -8.91 -21.23
N LEU A 116 -12.45 -9.19 -20.57
CA LEU A 116 -11.77 -10.49 -20.63
C LEU A 116 -12.60 -11.61 -20.06
N LYS A 117 -13.26 -11.41 -18.93
CA LYS A 117 -14.21 -12.36 -18.35
C LYS A 117 -15.37 -12.65 -19.31
N SER A 118 -15.91 -11.63 -19.96
CA SER A 118 -17.01 -11.78 -20.91
C SER A 118 -16.62 -12.60 -22.14
N SER A 119 -15.37 -12.52 -22.60
CA SER A 119 -14.87 -13.19 -23.80
C SER A 119 -14.23 -14.57 -23.54
N LEU A 120 -13.59 -14.74 -22.39
CA LEU A 120 -12.77 -15.92 -22.07
C LEU A 120 -13.28 -16.70 -20.85
N GLY A 121 -14.27 -16.17 -20.13
CA GLY A 121 -14.74 -16.73 -18.88
C GLY A 121 -13.81 -16.42 -17.69
N GLY A 122 -14.00 -17.15 -16.61
CA GLY A 122 -13.23 -17.00 -15.37
C GLY A 122 -13.86 -16.02 -14.40
N TYR A 123 -13.06 -15.59 -13.40
CA TYR A 123 -13.51 -14.78 -12.27
C TYR A 123 -12.76 -13.47 -12.19
N THR A 124 -13.40 -12.44 -11.68
CA THR A 124 -12.77 -11.15 -11.38
C THR A 124 -12.49 -11.04 -9.88
N LEU A 125 -11.26 -10.72 -9.54
CA LEU A 125 -10.83 -10.44 -8.19
C LEU A 125 -10.25 -9.03 -8.14
N THR A 126 -10.89 -8.14 -7.40
CA THR A 126 -10.40 -6.76 -7.23
C THR A 126 -9.61 -6.63 -5.94
N HIS A 127 -8.40 -6.08 -6.03
CA HIS A 127 -7.55 -5.81 -4.88
C HIS A 127 -7.57 -4.32 -4.53
N LEU A 128 -7.96 -3.99 -3.30
CA LEU A 128 -8.00 -2.62 -2.81
C LEU A 128 -6.75 -2.30 -2.00
N HIS A 129 -5.81 -1.58 -2.61
CA HIS A 129 -4.57 -1.13 -1.97
C HIS A 129 -4.69 0.24 -1.30
N ILE A 130 -5.56 1.11 -1.81
CA ILE A 130 -5.77 2.47 -1.30
C ILE A 130 -7.24 2.84 -1.36
N ILE A 131 -7.64 3.78 -0.54
CA ILE A 131 -8.95 4.44 -0.61
C ILE A 131 -8.72 5.86 -1.17
N PRO A 132 -8.94 6.08 -2.48
CA PRO A 132 -8.48 7.30 -3.17
C PRO A 132 -9.07 8.59 -2.59
N TRP A 133 -10.35 8.59 -2.19
CA TRP A 133 -11.00 9.80 -1.70
C TRP A 133 -10.41 10.31 -0.37
N LYS A 134 -9.86 9.42 0.47
CA LYS A 134 -9.22 9.82 1.71
C LYS A 134 -8.04 10.75 1.48
N LEU A 135 -7.33 10.56 0.38
CA LEU A 135 -6.24 11.45 -0.02
C LEU A 135 -6.76 12.75 -0.66
N SER A 136 -7.77 12.64 -1.54
CA SER A 136 -8.29 13.79 -2.31
C SER A 136 -9.16 14.74 -1.50
N LEU A 137 -9.78 14.27 -0.44
CA LEU A 137 -10.69 15.04 0.42
C LEU A 137 -10.16 15.22 1.85
N GLU A 138 -8.87 15.02 2.05
CA GLU A 138 -8.17 15.20 3.34
C GLU A 138 -8.95 14.58 4.52
N TYR A 139 -9.49 13.36 4.31
CA TYR A 139 -10.28 12.58 5.29
C TYR A 139 -11.64 13.16 5.66
N ASN A 140 -12.13 14.18 4.96
CA ASN A 140 -13.42 14.76 5.23
C ASN A 140 -14.56 13.83 4.75
N GLU A 141 -14.99 12.92 5.61
CA GLU A 141 -16.05 11.96 5.30
C GLU A 141 -17.40 12.63 5.01
N SER A 142 -17.69 13.73 5.67
CA SER A 142 -18.92 14.52 5.40
C SER A 142 -18.90 15.08 3.98
N GLN A 143 -17.78 15.63 3.55
CA GLN A 143 -17.60 16.11 2.19
C GLN A 143 -17.65 14.96 1.18
N PHE A 144 -17.04 13.82 1.49
CA PHE A 144 -17.14 12.62 0.67
C PHE A 144 -18.60 12.18 0.48
N ARG A 145 -19.37 12.04 1.55
CA ARG A 145 -20.79 11.63 1.50
C ARG A 145 -21.63 12.62 0.69
N LYS A 146 -21.39 13.92 0.86
CA LYS A 146 -22.08 14.95 0.09
C LYS A 146 -21.75 14.88 -1.40
N GLN A 147 -20.49 14.75 -1.76
CA GLN A 147 -20.06 14.62 -3.14
C GLN A 147 -20.54 13.29 -3.73
N TYR A 148 -20.45 12.20 -2.98
CA TYR A 148 -20.90 10.88 -3.38
C TYR A 148 -22.39 10.86 -3.76
N SER A 149 -23.25 11.50 -2.96
CA SER A 149 -24.68 11.61 -3.27
C SER A 149 -24.95 12.47 -4.52
N GLN A 150 -24.18 13.53 -4.74
CA GLN A 150 -24.27 14.35 -5.95
C GLN A 150 -23.80 13.59 -7.21
N TRP A 151 -22.75 12.76 -7.09
CA TRP A 151 -22.23 11.97 -8.21
C TRP A 151 -23.17 10.82 -8.62
N LEU A 152 -24.03 10.34 -7.72
CA LEU A 152 -25.09 9.37 -8.07
C LEU A 152 -26.04 9.90 -9.15
N ASN A 153 -26.24 11.21 -9.19
CA ASN A 153 -27.19 11.87 -10.09
C ASN A 153 -26.56 12.40 -11.39
N ASN A 154 -25.21 12.44 -11.50
CA ASN A 154 -24.52 12.91 -12.69
C ASN A 154 -23.95 11.74 -13.50
N THR A 155 -24.70 11.34 -14.53
CA THR A 155 -24.41 10.18 -15.38
C THR A 155 -23.38 10.42 -16.49
N PHE A 156 -22.69 11.55 -16.58
CA PHE A 156 -21.90 11.89 -17.76
C PHE A 156 -20.44 12.28 -17.51
N ASN A 157 -19.53 11.53 -18.12
CA ASN A 157 -18.25 11.88 -18.73
C ASN A 157 -16.98 12.04 -17.89
N LEU A 158 -16.96 11.82 -16.58
CA LEU A 158 -15.71 11.84 -15.83
C LEU A 158 -15.53 10.54 -15.04
N ILE A 159 -14.60 9.70 -15.45
CA ILE A 159 -14.13 8.59 -14.61
C ILE A 159 -13.29 9.22 -13.50
N ASN A 160 -13.94 9.49 -12.36
CA ASN A 160 -13.20 9.67 -11.13
C ASN A 160 -13.12 8.33 -10.38
N ASP A 161 -12.19 8.22 -9.45
CA ASP A 161 -11.95 7.00 -8.71
C ASP A 161 -13.22 6.45 -8.04
N ASN A 162 -14.10 7.32 -7.58
CA ASN A 162 -15.35 6.93 -6.90
C ASN A 162 -16.40 6.33 -7.85
N GLN A 163 -16.42 6.72 -9.12
CA GLN A 163 -17.29 6.08 -10.11
C GLN A 163 -16.78 4.69 -10.49
N LEU A 164 -15.45 4.51 -10.54
CA LEU A 164 -14.83 3.20 -10.73
C LEU A 164 -15.14 2.26 -9.58
N GLU A 165 -15.09 2.76 -8.35
CA GLU A 165 -15.42 1.99 -7.14
C GLU A 165 -16.88 1.49 -7.17
N LYS A 166 -17.84 2.34 -7.56
CA LYS A 166 -19.25 1.97 -7.70
C LYS A 166 -19.52 0.87 -8.72
N ILE A 167 -18.67 0.76 -9.72
CA ILE A 167 -18.79 -0.26 -10.78
C ILE A 167 -18.01 -1.51 -10.40
N ALA A 168 -16.76 -1.33 -10.00
CA ALA A 168 -15.83 -2.44 -9.78
C ALA A 168 -16.25 -3.32 -8.59
N TYR A 169 -16.59 -2.73 -7.45
CA TYR A 169 -16.89 -3.53 -6.25
C TYR A 169 -18.16 -4.36 -6.38
N PRO A 170 -19.32 -3.84 -6.84
CA PRO A 170 -20.51 -4.67 -7.03
C PRO A 170 -20.33 -5.77 -8.06
N LEU A 171 -19.59 -5.52 -9.14
CA LEU A 171 -19.42 -6.47 -10.25
C LEU A 171 -18.25 -7.44 -10.06
N SER A 172 -17.31 -7.18 -9.16
CA SER A 172 -16.24 -8.15 -8.82
C SER A 172 -16.84 -9.42 -8.22
N ASP A 173 -16.31 -10.58 -8.55
CA ASP A 173 -16.74 -11.84 -7.92
C ASP A 173 -16.25 -11.91 -6.47
N ARG A 174 -15.03 -11.43 -6.21
CA ARG A 174 -14.45 -11.27 -4.87
C ARG A 174 -13.63 -9.99 -4.79
N ILE A 175 -13.42 -9.52 -3.56
CA ILE A 175 -12.59 -8.35 -3.26
C ILE A 175 -11.59 -8.72 -2.17
N ILE A 176 -10.33 -8.34 -2.35
CA ILE A 176 -9.33 -8.36 -1.29
C ILE A 176 -9.11 -6.92 -0.81
N CYS A 177 -9.22 -6.71 0.49
CA CYS A 177 -8.83 -5.49 1.17
C CYS A 177 -7.56 -5.73 1.98
N VAL A 178 -6.63 -4.79 1.98
CA VAL A 178 -5.38 -4.90 2.76
C VAL A 178 -5.54 -4.53 4.23
N SER A 179 -6.76 -4.18 4.66
CA SER A 179 -7.08 -3.83 6.04
C SER A 179 -8.58 -3.97 6.34
N TYR A 180 -8.94 -4.16 7.61
CA TYR A 180 -10.35 -4.11 8.05
C TYR A 180 -10.94 -2.71 7.92
N SER A 181 -10.13 -1.66 8.06
CA SER A 181 -10.55 -0.28 7.80
C SER A 181 -11.03 -0.12 6.35
N ALA A 182 -10.30 -0.68 5.36
CA ALA A 182 -10.71 -0.69 3.97
C ALA A 182 -11.99 -1.49 3.74
N MET A 183 -12.12 -2.69 4.35
CA MET A 183 -13.34 -3.49 4.30
C MET A 183 -14.54 -2.72 4.85
N LYS A 184 -14.42 -2.11 6.05
CA LYS A 184 -15.49 -1.31 6.65
C LYS A 184 -15.93 -0.18 5.73
N HIS A 185 -14.98 0.48 5.07
CA HIS A 185 -15.29 1.53 4.10
C HIS A 185 -16.11 0.99 2.93
N ILE A 186 -15.70 -0.11 2.30
CA ILE A 186 -16.44 -0.70 1.17
C ILE A 186 -17.86 -1.11 1.59
N VAL A 187 -18.01 -1.76 2.72
CA VAL A 187 -19.31 -2.18 3.25
C VAL A 187 -20.20 -0.97 3.51
N SER A 188 -19.68 0.06 4.19
CA SER A 188 -20.49 1.23 4.60
C SER A 188 -20.80 2.18 3.45
N ALA A 189 -19.84 2.41 2.54
CA ALA A 189 -19.99 3.39 1.47
C ALA A 189 -20.68 2.82 0.22
N TYR A 190 -20.47 1.54 -0.07
CA TYR A 190 -20.94 0.91 -1.32
C TYR A 190 -21.94 -0.23 -1.09
N GLY A 191 -22.25 -0.58 0.16
CA GLY A 191 -23.23 -1.63 0.49
C GLY A 191 -22.78 -3.03 0.07
N ILE A 192 -21.48 -3.26 -0.09
CA ILE A 192 -20.97 -4.58 -0.48
C ILE A 192 -21.09 -5.56 0.68
N HIS A 193 -21.63 -6.75 0.38
CA HIS A 193 -21.80 -7.78 1.40
C HIS A 193 -20.45 -8.26 1.94
N PRO A 194 -20.25 -8.37 3.26
CA PRO A 194 -18.98 -8.79 3.85
C PRO A 194 -18.42 -10.11 3.33
N ASP A 195 -19.27 -11.09 3.02
CA ASP A 195 -18.87 -12.40 2.51
C ASP A 195 -18.16 -12.32 1.14
N LYS A 196 -18.32 -11.21 0.43
CA LYS A 196 -17.64 -10.94 -0.84
C LYS A 196 -16.22 -10.43 -0.64
N ILE A 197 -15.84 -10.07 0.60
CA ILE A 197 -14.61 -9.38 0.93
C ILE A 197 -13.72 -10.27 1.80
N SER A 198 -12.47 -10.39 1.42
CA SER A 198 -11.42 -11.02 2.24
C SER A 198 -10.43 -9.95 2.68
N VAL A 199 -10.05 -9.94 3.97
CA VAL A 199 -8.99 -9.05 4.46
C VAL A 199 -7.69 -9.82 4.50
N ILE A 200 -6.71 -9.37 3.71
CA ILE A 200 -5.38 -9.96 3.62
C ILE A 200 -4.35 -8.85 3.73
N TYR A 201 -3.64 -8.80 4.85
CA TYR A 201 -2.54 -7.85 5.04
C TYR A 201 -1.40 -8.12 4.06
N ASN A 202 -0.68 -7.07 3.71
CA ASN A 202 0.60 -7.20 3.02
C ASN A 202 1.55 -8.07 3.84
N GLY A 203 2.37 -8.86 3.16
CA GLY A 203 3.36 -9.72 3.77
C GLY A 203 4.74 -9.51 3.20
N MET A 204 5.76 -9.83 4.00
CA MET A 204 7.15 -9.76 3.59
C MET A 204 7.91 -11.02 4.00
N ASP A 205 8.96 -11.33 3.24
CA ASP A 205 9.90 -12.38 3.57
C ASP A 205 11.02 -11.83 4.47
N ASN A 206 11.38 -12.59 5.50
CA ASN A 206 12.47 -12.27 6.43
C ASN A 206 13.77 -13.04 6.14
N THR A 207 13.87 -13.68 4.99
CA THR A 207 15.06 -14.47 4.65
C THR A 207 16.33 -13.61 4.68
N GLY A 208 17.31 -14.05 5.43
CA GLY A 208 18.61 -13.38 5.56
C GLY A 208 18.65 -12.18 6.48
N ILE A 209 17.63 -11.98 7.34
CA ILE A 209 17.68 -10.96 8.38
C ILE A 209 18.37 -11.49 9.63
N THR A 210 19.41 -10.81 10.05
CA THR A 210 20.08 -11.04 11.34
C THR A 210 19.80 -9.83 12.23
N LEU A 211 19.17 -10.07 13.37
CA LEU A 211 18.95 -9.02 14.37
C LEU A 211 20.31 -8.68 14.99
N GLN A 212 20.70 -7.42 14.95
CA GLN A 212 21.92 -6.93 15.57
C GLN A 212 21.59 -6.17 16.86
N GLU A 213 22.51 -6.21 17.82
CA GLU A 213 22.43 -5.31 18.96
C GLU A 213 22.54 -3.86 18.50
N ARG A 214 21.62 -3.03 18.97
CA ARG A 214 21.60 -1.61 18.60
C ARG A 214 22.73 -0.88 19.32
N LYS A 215 23.42 -0.01 18.59
CA LYS A 215 24.55 0.74 19.11
C LYS A 215 24.12 1.70 20.21
N HIS A 216 24.90 1.73 21.30
CA HIS A 216 24.78 2.80 22.28
C HIS A 216 25.38 4.10 21.71
N GLY A 217 24.71 5.23 21.92
CA GLY A 217 25.15 6.53 21.43
C GLY A 217 24.02 7.54 21.43
N ILE A 218 24.19 8.57 20.61
CA ILE A 218 23.11 9.55 20.37
C ILE A 218 21.93 8.81 19.74
N PRO A 219 20.71 8.93 20.31
CA PRO A 219 19.53 8.27 19.76
C PRO A 219 19.31 8.67 18.30
N GLU A 220 19.15 7.67 17.44
CA GLU A 220 18.85 7.87 16.03
C GLU A 220 17.40 7.55 15.74
N ILE A 221 16.69 8.50 15.16
CA ILE A 221 15.28 8.38 14.74
C ILE A 221 15.27 8.16 13.23
N LEU A 222 14.55 7.13 12.79
CA LEU A 222 14.41 6.78 11.39
C LEU A 222 12.98 7.01 10.91
N PHE A 223 12.87 7.80 9.84
CA PHE A 223 11.69 7.90 9.00
C PHE A 223 11.99 7.32 7.62
N VAL A 224 11.09 6.47 7.11
CA VAL A 224 11.16 5.92 5.75
C VAL A 224 9.86 6.17 5.02
N GLY A 225 9.95 6.78 3.83
CA GLY A 225 8.81 7.10 2.99
C GLY A 225 9.02 8.37 2.16
N ARG A 226 8.04 8.75 1.36
CA ARG A 226 8.07 10.06 0.69
C ARG A 226 8.12 11.17 1.74
N ILE A 227 9.04 12.12 1.55
CA ILE A 227 9.15 13.27 2.45
C ILE A 227 8.09 14.29 2.03
N SER A 228 6.88 14.12 2.58
CA SER A 228 5.67 14.88 2.23
C SER A 228 4.78 15.09 3.45
N ARG A 229 3.81 16.00 3.33
CA ARG A 229 2.85 16.29 4.42
C ARG A 229 1.99 15.07 4.74
N GLU A 230 1.50 14.35 3.75
CA GLU A 230 0.63 13.17 3.95
C GLU A 230 1.34 12.07 4.75
N LYS A 231 2.67 12.03 4.69
CA LYS A 231 3.50 11.13 5.48
C LYS A 231 3.91 11.71 6.84
N GLY A 232 3.34 12.85 7.22
CA GLY A 232 3.47 13.46 8.54
C GLY A 232 4.88 13.99 8.87
N VAL A 233 5.72 14.23 7.86
CA VAL A 233 7.11 14.67 8.10
C VAL A 233 7.16 16.02 8.80
N ILE A 234 6.25 16.93 8.49
CA ILE A 234 6.21 18.25 9.14
C ILE A 234 5.84 18.11 10.62
N CYS A 235 4.83 17.29 10.96
CA CYS A 235 4.47 17.00 12.36
C CYS A 235 5.67 16.37 13.13
N LEU A 236 6.42 15.45 12.48
CA LEU A 236 7.61 14.86 13.07
C LEU A 236 8.68 15.91 13.36
N LEU A 237 8.94 16.82 12.42
CA LEU A 237 9.93 17.88 12.57
C LEU A 237 9.53 18.87 13.69
N ASN A 238 8.25 19.22 13.77
CA ASN A 238 7.71 20.07 14.84
C ASN A 238 7.85 19.38 16.21
N ALA A 239 7.51 18.09 16.30
CA ALA A 239 7.69 17.31 17.52
C ALA A 239 9.17 17.24 17.94
N LEU A 240 10.09 17.01 16.99
CA LEU A 240 11.52 16.99 17.27
C LEU A 240 12.06 18.35 17.71
N ASN A 241 11.50 19.44 17.21
CA ASN A 241 11.83 20.78 17.70
C ASN A 241 11.41 20.95 19.17
N LYS A 242 10.26 20.39 19.58
CA LYS A 242 9.82 20.36 20.98
C LYS A 242 10.75 19.48 21.84
N VAL A 243 11.17 18.32 21.33
CA VAL A 243 12.16 17.43 21.97
C VAL A 243 13.48 18.18 22.21
N PHE A 244 13.98 18.86 21.20
CA PHE A 244 15.20 19.69 21.30
C PHE A 244 15.06 20.80 22.35
N ASN A 245 13.95 21.54 22.35
CA ASN A 245 13.69 22.63 23.30
C ASN A 245 13.57 22.12 24.76
N ARG A 246 13.29 20.83 24.96
CA ARG A 246 13.28 20.17 26.28
C ARG A 246 14.64 19.62 26.68
N GLY A 247 15.69 19.89 25.90
CA GLY A 247 17.09 19.53 26.18
C GLY A 247 17.50 18.14 25.73
N TYR A 248 16.71 17.45 24.93
CA TYR A 248 17.05 16.15 24.35
C TYR A 248 17.70 16.29 22.97
N PHE A 249 18.76 15.53 22.75
CA PHE A 249 19.48 15.54 21.48
C PHE A 249 19.35 14.18 20.81
N CYS A 250 18.91 14.19 19.56
CA CYS A 250 18.81 13.00 18.71
C CYS A 250 19.16 13.35 17.26
N LYS A 251 19.45 12.34 16.47
CA LYS A 251 19.68 12.47 15.02
C LYS A 251 18.46 11.95 14.28
N LEU A 252 17.92 12.73 13.34
CA LEU A 252 16.85 12.30 12.44
C LEU A 252 17.43 11.89 11.09
N LYS A 253 17.14 10.68 10.65
CA LYS A 253 17.40 10.20 9.29
C LYS A 253 16.10 10.13 8.51
N LEU A 254 16.01 10.90 7.42
CA LEU A 254 14.89 10.92 6.48
C LEU A 254 15.27 10.16 5.23
N VAL A 255 14.60 9.04 4.98
CA VAL A 255 14.85 8.15 3.83
C VAL A 255 13.67 8.16 2.89
N GLY A 256 13.89 8.48 1.62
CA GLY A 256 12.90 8.49 0.57
C GLY A 256 12.95 9.70 -0.34
N GLN A 257 12.06 9.74 -1.30
CA GLN A 257 12.00 10.84 -2.25
C GLN A 257 11.67 12.16 -1.56
N CYS A 258 12.49 13.18 -1.82
CA CYS A 258 12.35 14.53 -1.32
C CYS A 258 12.41 15.52 -2.50
N THR A 259 11.48 16.45 -2.57
CA THR A 259 11.59 17.54 -3.54
C THR A 259 12.65 18.54 -3.10
N GLY A 260 13.31 19.21 -4.04
CA GLY A 260 14.31 20.25 -3.71
C GLY A 260 13.73 21.38 -2.87
N TYR A 261 12.46 21.74 -3.11
CA TYR A 261 11.74 22.72 -2.30
C TYR A 261 11.60 22.26 -0.84
N MET A 262 11.15 21.02 -0.62
CA MET A 262 10.97 20.46 0.72
C MET A 262 12.31 20.34 1.46
N SER A 263 13.35 19.84 0.78
CA SER A 263 14.69 19.77 1.36
C SER A 263 15.22 21.14 1.81
N THR A 264 15.08 22.16 0.96
CA THR A 264 15.48 23.54 1.29
C THR A 264 14.67 24.08 2.47
N HIS A 265 13.36 23.82 2.50
CA HIS A 265 12.49 24.25 3.60
C HIS A 265 12.92 23.61 4.92
N ILE A 266 13.17 22.29 4.94
CA ILE A 266 13.61 21.56 6.14
C ILE A 266 14.91 22.17 6.70
N HIS A 267 15.93 22.31 5.88
CA HIS A 267 17.22 22.86 6.33
C HIS A 267 17.13 24.30 6.83
N LYS A 268 16.23 25.10 6.26
CA LYS A 268 16.04 26.50 6.68
C LYS A 268 15.21 26.62 7.96
N ALA A 269 14.10 25.91 8.05
CA ALA A 269 13.12 26.02 9.15
C ALA A 269 13.57 25.29 10.43
N TYR A 270 14.33 24.19 10.29
CA TYR A 270 14.74 23.31 11.40
C TYR A 270 16.27 23.21 11.55
N LYS A 271 16.99 24.30 11.29
CA LYS A 271 18.46 24.37 11.32
C LYS A 271 19.12 23.96 12.64
N GLN A 272 18.37 23.98 13.75
CA GLN A 272 18.83 23.57 15.09
C GLN A 272 18.78 22.06 15.29
N LEU A 273 18.05 21.31 14.46
CA LEU A 273 17.93 19.87 14.53
C LEU A 273 19.05 19.19 13.73
N ASN A 274 19.51 18.04 14.22
CA ASN A 274 20.46 17.20 13.51
C ASN A 274 19.72 16.30 12.53
N ILE A 275 19.54 16.75 11.27
CA ILE A 275 18.76 16.09 10.24
C ILE A 275 19.65 15.65 9.08
N GLU A 276 19.53 14.39 8.70
CA GLU A 276 20.15 13.81 7.52
C GLU A 276 19.09 13.35 6.52
N ILE A 277 19.08 13.91 5.31
CA ILE A 277 18.20 13.53 4.21
C ILE A 277 18.98 12.63 3.26
N LEU A 278 18.69 11.33 3.29
CA LEU A 278 19.43 10.30 2.54
C LEU A 278 18.89 10.10 1.10
N GLY A 279 17.71 10.64 0.79
CA GLY A 279 17.04 10.33 -0.48
C GLY A 279 16.54 8.90 -0.55
N ALA A 280 16.25 8.43 -1.76
CA ALA A 280 15.88 7.05 -1.99
C ALA A 280 17.11 6.15 -1.92
N VAL A 281 17.05 5.08 -1.14
CA VAL A 281 18.14 4.12 -0.93
C VAL A 281 17.70 2.71 -1.39
N SER A 282 18.66 1.83 -1.61
CA SER A 282 18.41 0.42 -1.91
C SER A 282 17.83 -0.33 -0.70
N PHE A 283 17.20 -1.48 -0.94
CA PHE A 283 16.68 -2.31 0.15
C PHE A 283 17.79 -2.84 1.08
N ASN A 284 19.00 -3.08 0.56
CA ASN A 284 20.13 -3.49 1.40
C ASN A 284 20.58 -2.37 2.35
N GLU A 285 20.66 -1.15 1.87
CA GLU A 285 20.93 0.02 2.73
C GLU A 285 19.81 0.24 3.75
N LEU A 286 18.53 0.01 3.37
CA LEU A 286 17.40 0.06 4.32
C LEU A 286 17.56 -0.97 5.45
N LYS A 287 18.00 -2.21 5.15
CA LYS A 287 18.26 -3.23 6.17
C LYS A 287 19.28 -2.75 7.22
N GLU A 288 20.35 -2.12 6.77
CA GLU A 288 21.35 -1.55 7.66
C GLU A 288 20.78 -0.43 8.53
N LEU A 289 19.96 0.44 7.93
CA LEU A 289 19.30 1.54 8.66
C LEU A 289 18.29 1.02 9.70
N TYR A 290 17.48 0.01 9.37
CA TYR A 290 16.55 -0.61 10.32
C TYR A 290 17.27 -1.27 11.50
N SER A 291 18.44 -1.86 11.25
CA SER A 291 19.25 -2.50 12.29
C SER A 291 20.01 -1.49 13.18
N ALA A 292 20.46 -0.37 12.62
CA ALA A 292 21.33 0.59 13.27
C ALA A 292 20.57 1.63 14.11
N ASN A 293 19.35 2.00 13.71
CA ASN A 293 18.64 3.12 14.33
C ASN A 293 17.87 2.70 15.58
N THR A 294 17.67 3.64 16.50
CA THR A 294 17.12 3.38 17.83
C THR A 294 15.58 3.36 17.82
N ILE A 295 14.95 4.26 17.06
CA ILE A 295 13.49 4.48 17.07
C ILE A 295 13.02 4.64 15.63
N GLY A 296 11.98 3.92 15.25
CA GLY A 296 11.24 4.12 14.00
C GLY A 296 10.03 5.03 14.21
N VAL A 297 9.78 5.97 13.31
CA VAL A 297 8.59 6.83 13.38
C VAL A 297 7.83 6.78 12.07
N ILE A 298 6.53 6.45 12.14
CA ILE A 298 5.60 6.42 11.01
C ILE A 298 4.45 7.39 11.32
N PRO A 299 4.66 8.68 11.11
CA PRO A 299 3.70 9.73 11.48
C PRO A 299 2.68 9.99 10.38
N SER A 300 2.41 9.00 9.53
CA SER A 300 1.56 9.14 8.35
C SER A 300 0.13 9.54 8.74
N LEU A 301 -0.45 10.48 7.99
CA LEU A 301 -1.86 10.87 8.16
C LEU A 301 -2.80 9.88 7.46
N HIS A 302 -2.27 8.96 6.65
CA HIS A 302 -3.01 7.90 5.98
C HIS A 302 -2.14 6.70 5.68
N GLU A 303 -2.63 5.51 6.03
CA GLU A 303 -2.04 4.21 5.66
C GLU A 303 -3.15 3.17 5.48
N GLN A 304 -2.97 2.25 4.53
CA GLN A 304 -3.88 1.11 4.37
C GLN A 304 -3.25 -0.21 4.83
N CYS A 305 -1.99 -0.44 4.50
CA CYS A 305 -1.16 -1.51 5.05
C CYS A 305 0.31 -1.18 4.76
N SER A 306 0.97 -0.56 5.72
CA SER A 306 2.30 0.03 5.53
C SER A 306 3.39 -1.03 5.43
N TYR A 307 4.06 -1.14 4.29
CA TYR A 307 5.25 -1.98 4.16
C TYR A 307 6.38 -1.54 5.09
N VAL A 308 6.57 -0.23 5.26
CA VAL A 308 7.58 0.31 6.19
C VAL A 308 7.32 -0.15 7.62
N ALA A 309 6.05 -0.16 8.04
CA ALA A 309 5.68 -0.66 9.37
C ALA A 309 5.95 -2.16 9.52
N ILE A 310 5.67 -2.94 8.49
CA ILE A 310 6.01 -4.38 8.44
C ILE A 310 7.53 -4.58 8.50
N GLU A 311 8.29 -3.81 7.75
CA GLU A 311 9.77 -3.85 7.75
C GLU A 311 10.32 -3.51 9.12
N MET A 312 9.92 -2.38 9.70
CA MET A 312 10.35 -1.98 11.05
C MET A 312 10.01 -3.06 12.09
N SER A 313 8.82 -3.68 12.01
CA SER A 313 8.43 -4.80 12.88
C SER A 313 9.34 -6.01 12.70
N MET A 314 9.63 -6.37 11.46
CA MET A 314 10.48 -7.50 11.08
C MET A 314 11.91 -7.35 11.63
N PHE A 315 12.43 -6.11 11.68
CA PHE A 315 13.71 -5.78 12.29
C PHE A 315 13.64 -5.49 13.80
N GLY A 316 12.47 -5.68 14.43
CA GLY A 316 12.26 -5.41 15.83
C GLY A 316 12.58 -3.97 16.22
N MET A 317 12.31 -3.00 15.34
CA MET A 317 12.52 -1.59 15.65
C MET A 317 11.42 -1.11 16.61
N PRO A 318 11.75 -0.51 17.77
CA PRO A 318 10.75 0.18 18.60
C PRO A 318 10.13 1.29 17.78
N MET A 319 8.78 1.33 17.70
CA MET A 319 8.09 2.23 16.79
C MET A 319 7.16 3.18 17.50
N ILE A 320 7.05 4.38 16.91
CA ILE A 320 5.97 5.32 17.14
C ILE A 320 5.18 5.42 15.84
N VAL A 321 3.88 5.18 15.89
CA VAL A 321 2.99 5.20 14.74
C VAL A 321 1.81 6.12 14.97
N SER A 322 1.26 6.71 13.93
CA SER A 322 0.00 7.46 14.02
C SER A 322 -1.19 6.52 14.23
N ASP A 323 -2.19 6.98 14.96
CA ASP A 323 -3.43 6.24 15.22
C ASP A 323 -4.42 6.41 14.06
N VAL A 324 -4.03 5.92 12.88
CA VAL A 324 -4.80 6.06 11.64
C VAL A 324 -5.10 4.71 11.00
N ASP A 325 -6.29 4.59 10.42
CA ASP A 325 -6.69 3.50 9.54
C ASP A 325 -6.07 2.14 9.93
N ALA A 326 -5.24 1.59 9.03
CA ALA A 326 -4.63 0.29 9.25
C ALA A 326 -3.51 0.29 10.29
N LEU A 327 -2.85 1.40 10.58
CA LEU A 327 -1.82 1.41 11.64
C LEU A 327 -2.44 1.12 13.00
N SER A 328 -3.66 1.62 13.26
CA SER A 328 -4.41 1.34 14.50
C SER A 328 -4.78 -0.14 14.66
N GLU A 329 -5.01 -0.85 13.56
CA GLU A 329 -5.31 -2.29 13.60
C GLU A 329 -4.07 -3.17 13.45
N MET A 330 -2.97 -2.64 12.89
CA MET A 330 -1.70 -3.34 12.79
C MET A 330 -0.96 -3.37 14.13
N PHE A 331 -1.10 -2.31 14.95
CA PHE A 331 -0.35 -2.13 16.19
C PHE A 331 -1.26 -1.85 17.37
N GLU A 332 -0.96 -2.51 18.49
CA GLU A 332 -1.56 -2.30 19.78
C GLU A 332 -0.69 -1.34 20.59
N ASP A 333 -1.33 -0.24 21.09
CA ASP A 333 -0.64 0.80 21.82
C ASP A 333 0.03 0.25 23.08
N GLU A 334 1.24 0.72 23.36
CA GLU A 334 2.09 0.29 24.49
C GLU A 334 2.45 -1.21 24.52
N VAL A 335 2.02 -1.97 23.53
CA VAL A 335 2.34 -3.40 23.41
C VAL A 335 3.42 -3.64 22.38
N ASN A 336 3.22 -3.22 21.13
CA ASN A 336 4.15 -3.44 20.03
C ASN A 336 4.51 -2.16 19.24
N ALA A 337 3.89 -1.03 19.59
CA ALA A 337 4.26 0.33 19.17
C ALA A 337 3.69 1.34 20.18
N LEU A 338 4.11 2.61 20.13
CA LEU A 338 3.40 3.73 20.74
C LEU A 338 2.53 4.38 19.67
N ARG A 339 1.22 4.58 19.95
CA ARG A 339 0.29 5.18 19.02
C ARG A 339 0.02 6.64 19.36
N ILE A 340 0.10 7.51 18.36
CA ILE A 340 -0.12 8.95 18.52
C ILE A 340 -1.45 9.32 17.90
N PRO A 341 -2.38 9.91 18.69
CA PRO A 341 -3.68 10.29 18.18
C PRO A 341 -3.58 11.43 17.16
N LEU A 342 -4.60 11.49 16.29
CA LEU A 342 -4.81 12.62 15.41
C LEU A 342 -5.56 13.71 16.14
N VAL A 343 -5.30 14.95 15.72
CA VAL A 343 -6.03 16.16 16.11
C VAL A 343 -6.58 16.81 14.83
N PHE A 344 -7.69 17.51 14.94
CA PHE A 344 -8.23 18.28 13.84
C PHE A 344 -7.87 19.75 14.06
N ASP A 345 -7.15 20.31 13.12
CA ASP A 345 -6.83 21.72 13.04
C ASP A 345 -7.75 22.40 12.03
N GLU A 346 -8.31 23.57 12.38
CA GLU A 346 -9.28 24.27 11.53
C GLU A 346 -8.63 24.80 10.23
N ASP A 347 -7.36 25.17 10.27
CA ASP A 347 -6.63 25.72 9.13
C ASP A 347 -5.96 24.63 8.27
N PHE A 348 -5.46 23.55 8.91
CA PHE A 348 -4.63 22.53 8.26
C PHE A 348 -5.33 21.17 8.10
N GLY A 349 -6.53 21.00 8.68
CA GLY A 349 -7.26 19.74 8.64
C GLY A 349 -6.71 18.71 9.64
N LEU A 350 -6.58 17.45 9.21
CA LEU A 350 -6.12 16.38 10.09
C LEU A 350 -4.61 16.43 10.26
N GLU A 351 -4.14 16.50 11.52
CA GLU A 351 -2.74 16.54 11.89
C GLU A 351 -2.46 15.55 13.04
N LEU A 352 -1.18 15.26 13.32
CA LEU A 352 -0.80 14.51 14.52
C LEU A 352 -0.74 15.44 15.74
N ASP A 353 -1.02 14.86 16.93
CA ASP A 353 -0.72 15.53 18.20
C ASP A 353 0.81 15.58 18.40
N GLU A 354 1.41 16.72 18.02
CA GLU A 354 2.87 16.92 18.06
C GLU A 354 3.44 16.89 19.50
N GLU A 355 2.65 17.28 20.53
CA GLU A 355 3.08 17.20 21.92
C GLU A 355 3.20 15.74 22.36
N LYS A 356 2.18 14.92 22.07
CA LYS A 356 2.22 13.48 22.38
C LYS A 356 3.29 12.76 21.57
N LEU A 357 3.54 13.18 20.32
CA LEU A 357 4.64 12.63 19.52
C LEU A 357 6.00 12.96 20.16
N ALA A 358 6.19 14.21 20.62
CA ALA A 358 7.40 14.59 21.33
C ALA A 358 7.59 13.81 22.64
N ASP A 359 6.52 13.65 23.45
CA ASP A 359 6.53 12.86 24.68
C ASP A 359 6.89 11.38 24.41
N ALA A 360 6.32 10.79 23.39
CA ALA A 360 6.61 9.40 22.99
C ALA A 360 8.06 9.23 22.55
N ILE A 361 8.61 10.19 21.80
CA ILE A 361 10.04 10.18 21.41
C ILE A 361 10.92 10.23 22.65
N ILE A 362 10.69 11.16 23.57
CA ILE A 362 11.45 11.30 24.82
C ILE A 362 11.34 10.01 25.65
N ARG A 363 10.15 9.48 25.80
CA ARG A 363 9.92 8.23 26.51
C ARG A 363 10.74 7.07 25.94
N LEU A 364 10.78 6.93 24.60
CA LEU A 364 11.64 5.91 23.97
C LEU A 364 13.12 6.22 24.02
N ILE A 365 13.54 7.46 24.20
CA ILE A 365 14.94 7.82 24.46
C ILE A 365 15.34 7.35 25.87
N ASP A 366 14.51 7.61 26.87
CA ASP A 366 14.85 7.40 28.28
C ASP A 366 14.61 5.96 28.76
N ASP A 367 13.61 5.25 28.21
CA ASP A 367 13.17 3.94 28.69
C ASP A 367 13.66 2.80 27.78
N GLU A 368 14.81 2.22 28.11
CA GLU A 368 15.37 1.07 27.41
C GLU A 368 14.52 -0.20 27.55
N ALA A 369 13.92 -0.40 28.73
CA ALA A 369 13.06 -1.57 28.98
C ALA A 369 11.80 -1.53 28.09
N LEU A 370 11.22 -0.34 27.91
CA LEU A 370 10.11 -0.14 26.98
C LEU A 370 10.53 -0.40 25.53
N ARG A 371 11.70 0.13 25.11
CA ARG A 371 12.22 -0.18 23.76
C ARG A 371 12.36 -1.67 23.52
N LEU A 372 12.91 -2.42 24.47
CA LEU A 372 13.08 -3.87 24.38
C LEU A 372 11.73 -4.60 24.31
N LYS A 373 10.78 -4.18 25.14
CA LYS A 373 9.40 -4.72 25.14
C LYS A 373 8.75 -4.54 23.77
N LEU A 374 8.74 -3.31 23.26
CA LEU A 374 8.12 -2.98 21.97
C LEU A 374 8.81 -3.72 20.81
N SER A 375 10.15 -3.79 20.83
CA SER A 375 10.95 -4.52 19.85
C SER A 375 10.58 -6.00 19.77
N THR A 376 10.55 -6.69 20.92
CA THR A 376 10.22 -8.11 21.01
C THR A 376 8.80 -8.38 20.51
N ASN A 377 7.86 -7.55 20.93
CA ASN A 377 6.46 -7.70 20.54
C ASN A 377 6.20 -7.31 19.07
N ALA A 378 6.97 -6.38 18.50
CA ALA A 378 6.90 -6.04 17.08
C ALA A 378 7.32 -7.22 16.21
N ILE A 379 8.41 -7.94 16.56
CA ILE A 379 8.84 -9.15 15.87
C ILE A 379 7.76 -10.22 15.92
N LYS A 380 7.20 -10.46 17.11
CA LYS A 380 6.12 -11.43 17.30
C LYS A 380 4.90 -11.08 16.44
N ASN A 381 4.47 -9.82 16.45
CA ASN A 381 3.36 -9.33 15.62
C ASN A 381 3.62 -9.54 14.13
N TYR A 382 4.85 -9.26 13.65
CA TYR A 382 5.25 -9.57 12.27
C TYR A 382 5.12 -11.06 11.96
N GLN A 383 5.69 -11.93 12.80
CA GLN A 383 5.67 -13.39 12.60
C GLN A 383 4.25 -13.96 12.60
N GLU A 384 3.37 -13.40 13.41
CA GLU A 384 1.99 -13.86 13.54
C GLU A 384 1.07 -13.33 12.43
N ARG A 385 1.39 -12.19 11.78
CA ARG A 385 0.41 -11.51 10.92
C ARG A 385 0.92 -11.10 9.55
N PHE A 386 2.21 -10.79 9.39
CA PHE A 386 2.71 -10.06 8.23
C PHE A 386 3.81 -10.80 7.44
N THR A 387 3.92 -12.12 7.61
CA THR A 387 4.85 -12.91 6.81
C THR A 387 4.34 -13.08 5.37
N LEU A 388 5.29 -13.20 4.43
CA LEU A 388 4.96 -13.47 3.03
C LEU A 388 4.12 -14.76 2.89
N THR A 389 4.48 -15.81 3.60
CA THR A 389 3.75 -17.09 3.58
C THR A 389 2.27 -16.90 3.92
N LYS A 390 1.95 -16.16 4.98
CA LYS A 390 0.54 -15.89 5.36
C LYS A 390 -0.21 -15.11 4.29
N MET A 391 0.42 -14.09 3.69
CA MET A 391 -0.17 -13.34 2.60
C MET A 391 -0.47 -14.25 1.41
N ILE A 392 0.46 -15.11 1.04
CA ILE A 392 0.32 -16.03 -0.08
C ILE A 392 -0.76 -17.08 0.19
N ASP A 393 -0.72 -17.77 1.33
CA ASP A 393 -1.67 -18.81 1.70
C ASP A 393 -3.11 -18.27 1.74
N ASN A 394 -3.30 -17.10 2.36
CA ASN A 394 -4.62 -16.45 2.40
C ASN A 394 -5.10 -16.05 0.99
N THR A 395 -4.20 -15.59 0.12
CA THR A 395 -4.55 -15.22 -1.26
C THR A 395 -4.93 -16.46 -2.08
N ILE A 396 -4.20 -17.58 -1.91
CA ILE A 396 -4.52 -18.85 -2.56
C ILE A 396 -5.89 -19.35 -2.12
N ASN A 397 -6.20 -19.28 -0.82
CA ASN A 397 -7.52 -19.65 -0.31
C ASN A 397 -8.65 -18.86 -0.99
N VAL A 398 -8.45 -17.57 -1.27
CA VAL A 398 -9.44 -16.77 -2.03
C VAL A 398 -9.57 -17.26 -3.47
N TYR A 399 -8.46 -17.62 -4.13
CA TYR A 399 -8.52 -18.18 -5.48
C TYR A 399 -9.23 -19.54 -5.51
N GLU A 400 -9.04 -20.37 -4.51
CA GLU A 400 -9.70 -21.67 -4.37
C GLU A 400 -11.21 -21.51 -4.19
N GLN A 401 -11.61 -20.64 -3.26
CA GLN A 401 -13.03 -20.32 -3.04
C GLN A 401 -13.72 -19.78 -4.29
N LEU A 402 -13.04 -18.97 -5.12
CA LEU A 402 -13.59 -18.49 -6.39
C LEU A 402 -13.89 -19.63 -7.36
N ILE A 403 -12.98 -20.59 -7.46
CA ILE A 403 -13.08 -21.70 -8.42
C ILE A 403 -14.09 -22.76 -7.96
N GLU A 404 -14.22 -22.98 -6.64
CA GLU A 404 -15.14 -23.96 -6.07
C GLU A 404 -16.62 -23.56 -6.16
N GLN A 405 -16.91 -22.28 -6.29
CA GLN A 405 -18.29 -21.77 -6.43
C GLN A 405 -19.02 -22.34 -7.65
N ASP A 406 -18.33 -22.74 -8.71
CA ASP A 406 -18.94 -23.36 -9.89
C ASP A 406 -19.23 -24.86 -9.73
N ASN A 407 -18.71 -25.51 -8.68
CA ASN A 407 -18.88 -26.94 -8.44
C ASN A 407 -19.99 -27.25 -7.43
N ALA A 408 -20.62 -26.21 -6.85
CA ALA A 408 -21.70 -26.28 -5.88
C ALA A 408 -23.03 -25.85 -6.51
#